data_ce8766a9113f2eec2e8a92d0d308df5b
#
_entry.id   ce8766a9113f2eec2e8a92d0d308df5b
#
_cell.length_a   1.000
_cell.length_b   1.000
_cell.length_c   1.000
_cell.angle_alpha   90.00
_cell.angle_beta   90.00
_cell.angle_gamma   90.00
#
_symmetry.space_group_name_H-M   'P 1'
#
loop_
_entity.id
_entity.type
_entity.pdbx_description
1 polymer ?
#
loop_
_entity_poly.entity_id
_entity_poly.type
_entity_poly.pdbx_seq_one_letter_code
_entity_poly.pdbx_strand_id
1 'polypeptide(L)'
;MLITKALNTLISVTELFRVDNLHAKPVEGEAEILRGLSITVNEGEVHAIMGPNGSGKSTLANTLLASPEYELVSGKIFFHGEEITEWSTDARAKAGIFLGFQYPQEIAGVSVIQFLRQALSARKGIDLSVLELRLSAMSWMKRLGMDSTFVDRYLNEGFSGGEKKRNEIMQMAILEPEVAILDETDSGLDIDALRIVAAGIREVRKERPKMGIVLITHYQRLLDELQPDFVHIMVDGRIVKSGGMEIAEELEKSGYEAYKD
;
A
#
# COMPACT_ATOMS: atom_id res chain seq x y z
N MET A 1 -24.93 22.46 -38.87
CA MET A 1 -23.79 21.51 -38.89
C MET A 1 -22.71 22.01 -37.94
N LEU A 2 -23.04 22.05 -36.63
CA LEU A 2 -22.17 22.57 -35.54
C LEU A 2 -22.59 21.98 -34.19
N ILE A 3 -23.02 20.72 -34.15
CA ILE A 3 -23.39 20.02 -32.91
C ILE A 3 -22.87 18.59 -33.02
N THR A 4 -21.55 18.38 -32.94
CA THR A 4 -20.96 17.03 -32.77
C THR A 4 -19.47 17.13 -32.41
N LYS A 5 -19.07 18.08 -31.53
CA LYS A 5 -17.69 18.19 -31.06
C LYS A 5 -17.58 18.32 -29.53
N ALA A 6 -18.56 17.81 -28.82
CA ALA A 6 -18.55 17.79 -27.36
C ALA A 6 -19.01 16.40 -26.93
N LEU A 7 -18.16 15.43 -26.89
CA LEU A 7 -18.20 14.20 -26.09
C LEU A 7 -17.12 13.26 -26.61
N ASN A 8 -15.93 13.38 -26.08
CA ASN A 8 -14.96 12.29 -25.92
C ASN A 8 -13.66 12.87 -25.34
N THR A 9 -13.79 13.51 -24.16
CA THR A 9 -12.69 13.41 -23.21
C THR A 9 -12.89 12.06 -22.51
N LEU A 10 -12.62 10.99 -23.21
CA LEU A 10 -12.33 9.71 -22.60
C LEU A 10 -11.13 9.99 -21.69
N ILE A 11 -11.35 10.02 -20.39
CA ILE A 11 -10.30 9.89 -19.42
C ILE A 11 -9.66 8.56 -19.81
N SER A 12 -8.50 8.59 -20.43
CA SER A 12 -7.76 7.37 -20.75
C SER A 12 -7.29 6.85 -19.38
N VAL A 13 -7.99 5.86 -18.87
CA VAL A 13 -7.60 5.14 -17.67
C VAL A 13 -6.25 4.49 -17.98
N THR A 14 -5.20 4.91 -17.27
CA THR A 14 -3.84 4.42 -17.49
C THR A 14 -3.56 3.31 -16.51
N GLU A 15 -3.34 2.10 -17.02
CA GLU A 15 -2.92 0.96 -16.19
C GLU A 15 -1.58 1.30 -15.52
N LEU A 16 -1.57 1.25 -14.19
CA LEU A 16 -0.39 1.52 -13.38
C LEU A 16 0.25 0.21 -12.90
N PHE A 17 -0.55 -0.68 -12.34
CA PHE A 17 -0.09 -1.92 -11.75
C PHE A 17 -1.08 -3.05 -12.03
N ARG A 18 -0.59 -4.18 -12.54
CA ARG A 18 -1.44 -5.33 -12.86
C ARG A 18 -0.82 -6.63 -12.41
N VAL A 19 -1.64 -7.49 -11.89
CA VAL A 19 -1.32 -8.85 -11.45
C VAL A 19 -2.22 -9.80 -12.22
N ASP A 20 -1.61 -10.79 -12.88
CA ASP A 20 -2.30 -11.77 -13.70
C ASP A 20 -2.09 -13.18 -13.16
N ASN A 21 -3.17 -13.81 -12.74
CA ASN A 21 -3.22 -15.21 -12.33
C ASN A 21 -2.09 -15.63 -11.38
N LEU A 22 -1.86 -14.85 -10.33
CA LEU A 22 -0.73 -14.98 -9.42
C LEU A 22 -0.90 -16.18 -8.48
N HIS A 23 0.08 -17.07 -8.49
CA HIS A 23 0.21 -18.20 -7.58
C HIS A 23 1.49 -18.04 -6.77
N ALA A 24 1.41 -18.16 -5.45
CA ALA A 24 2.57 -18.04 -4.59
C ALA A 24 2.43 -18.92 -3.34
N LYS A 25 3.57 -19.35 -2.81
CA LYS A 25 3.69 -20.13 -1.59
C LYS A 25 4.84 -19.60 -0.70
N PRO A 26 4.87 -19.95 0.59
CA PRO A 26 6.05 -19.73 1.42
C PRO A 26 7.23 -20.54 0.88
N VAL A 27 8.45 -20.01 0.97
CA VAL A 27 9.68 -20.74 0.56
C VAL A 27 9.85 -22.03 1.37
N GLU A 28 9.54 -22.00 2.67
CA GLU A 28 9.59 -23.16 3.55
C GLU A 28 8.32 -24.03 3.53
N GLY A 29 7.35 -23.72 2.64
CA GLY A 29 6.05 -24.39 2.56
C GLY A 29 5.80 -25.07 1.22
N GLU A 30 5.01 -26.17 1.21
CA GLU A 30 4.62 -26.86 -0.02
C GLU A 30 3.30 -26.33 -0.60
N ALA A 31 2.42 -25.80 0.25
CA ALA A 31 1.06 -25.39 -0.16
C ALA A 31 1.04 -23.96 -0.69
N GLU A 32 0.37 -23.77 -1.83
CA GLU A 32 0.07 -22.45 -2.36
C GLU A 32 -0.92 -21.71 -1.47
N ILE A 33 -0.57 -20.46 -1.12
CA ILE A 33 -1.44 -19.53 -0.43
C ILE A 33 -2.19 -18.66 -1.43
N LEU A 34 -1.50 -18.11 -2.45
CA LEU A 34 -2.15 -17.42 -3.57
C LEU A 34 -2.46 -18.43 -4.67
N ARG A 35 -3.68 -18.41 -5.17
CA ARG A 35 -4.21 -19.46 -6.06
C ARG A 35 -4.91 -18.89 -7.29
N GLY A 36 -4.17 -18.08 -8.07
CA GLY A 36 -4.69 -17.50 -9.31
C GLY A 36 -5.33 -16.13 -9.10
N LEU A 37 -4.75 -15.29 -8.23
CA LEU A 37 -5.24 -13.94 -7.98
C LEU A 37 -4.92 -13.02 -9.16
N SER A 38 -5.91 -12.22 -9.58
CA SER A 38 -5.74 -11.16 -10.58
C SER A 38 -6.35 -9.86 -10.07
N ILE A 39 -5.62 -8.75 -10.27
CA ILE A 39 -6.09 -7.39 -9.95
C ILE A 39 -5.39 -6.38 -10.87
N THR A 40 -6.12 -5.36 -11.30
CA THR A 40 -5.57 -4.23 -12.04
C THR A 40 -5.86 -2.95 -11.27
N VAL A 41 -4.83 -2.14 -11.08
CA VAL A 41 -4.89 -0.82 -10.42
C VAL A 41 -4.46 0.23 -11.44
N ASN A 42 -5.31 1.20 -11.70
CA ASN A 42 -5.00 2.30 -12.60
C ASN A 42 -4.44 3.52 -11.82
N GLU A 43 -3.88 4.48 -12.53
CA GLU A 43 -3.40 5.72 -11.92
C GLU A 43 -4.48 6.39 -11.06
N GLY A 44 -4.16 6.67 -9.80
CA GLY A 44 -5.01 7.38 -8.85
C GLY A 44 -6.12 6.55 -8.19
N GLU A 45 -6.29 5.28 -8.57
CA GLU A 45 -7.30 4.41 -7.96
C GLU A 45 -6.88 3.90 -6.58
N VAL A 46 -7.87 3.72 -5.72
CA VAL A 46 -7.75 3.08 -4.41
C VAL A 46 -8.53 1.78 -4.41
N HIS A 47 -7.82 0.68 -4.25
CA HIS A 47 -8.38 -0.66 -4.16
C HIS A 47 -8.27 -1.17 -2.73
N ALA A 48 -9.37 -1.56 -2.13
CA ALA A 48 -9.38 -2.22 -0.83
C ALA A 48 -9.48 -3.73 -1.01
N ILE A 49 -8.65 -4.47 -0.31
CA ILE A 49 -8.71 -5.94 -0.25
C ILE A 49 -9.11 -6.33 1.16
N MET A 50 -10.28 -6.94 1.28
CA MET A 50 -10.83 -7.48 2.52
C MET A 50 -10.88 -9.01 2.45
N GLY A 51 -10.85 -9.65 3.60
CA GLY A 51 -10.93 -11.13 3.67
C GLY A 51 -10.67 -11.63 5.07
N PRO A 52 -11.07 -12.85 5.40
CA PRO A 52 -10.83 -13.44 6.72
C PRO A 52 -9.34 -13.62 6.98
N ASN A 53 -8.99 -13.84 8.24
CA ASN A 53 -7.61 -14.20 8.61
C ASN A 53 -7.22 -15.49 7.90
N GLY A 54 -5.99 -15.55 7.37
CA GLY A 54 -5.50 -16.68 6.61
C GLY A 54 -5.93 -16.72 5.13
N SER A 55 -6.67 -15.72 4.63
CA SER A 55 -7.05 -15.68 3.19
C SER A 55 -5.89 -15.39 2.22
N GLY A 56 -4.72 -14.97 2.73
CA GLY A 56 -3.52 -14.70 1.92
C GLY A 56 -3.23 -13.23 1.66
N LYS A 57 -3.91 -12.28 2.33
CA LYS A 57 -3.74 -10.82 2.10
C LYS A 57 -2.30 -10.35 2.30
N SER A 58 -1.68 -10.66 3.45
CA SER A 58 -0.27 -10.29 3.71
C SER A 58 0.70 -11.06 2.83
N THR A 59 0.36 -12.30 2.44
CA THR A 59 1.12 -13.05 1.43
C THR A 59 1.11 -12.29 0.10
N LEU A 60 -0.05 -11.78 -0.31
CA LEU A 60 -0.15 -10.95 -1.52
C LEU A 60 0.76 -9.72 -1.40
N ALA A 61 0.64 -8.92 -0.34
CA ALA A 61 1.45 -7.73 -0.13
C ALA A 61 2.95 -8.02 -0.23
N ASN A 62 3.41 -9.06 0.45
CA ASN A 62 4.81 -9.48 0.45
C ASN A 62 5.26 -10.02 -0.91
N THR A 63 4.44 -10.82 -1.61
CA THR A 63 4.75 -11.31 -2.96
C THR A 63 4.84 -10.16 -3.96
N LEU A 64 3.97 -9.16 -3.87
CA LEU A 64 4.01 -7.98 -4.74
C LEU A 64 5.28 -7.13 -4.54
N LEU A 65 5.91 -7.19 -3.37
CA LEU A 65 7.22 -6.57 -3.13
C LEU A 65 8.41 -7.50 -3.40
N ALA A 66 8.19 -8.73 -3.84
CA ALA A 66 9.21 -9.77 -3.99
C ALA A 66 9.96 -10.07 -2.67
N SER A 67 9.23 -10.22 -1.57
CA SER A 67 9.81 -10.65 -0.30
C SER A 67 10.44 -12.05 -0.45
N PRO A 68 11.67 -12.26 0.06
CA PRO A 68 12.36 -13.55 -0.05
C PRO A 68 11.69 -14.68 0.76
N GLU A 69 10.68 -14.38 1.56
CA GLU A 69 9.92 -15.38 2.33
C GLU A 69 8.91 -16.15 1.46
N TYR A 70 8.61 -15.63 0.26
CA TYR A 70 7.62 -16.20 -0.65
C TYR A 70 8.23 -16.49 -2.02
N GLU A 71 7.82 -17.62 -2.58
CA GLU A 71 8.17 -18.07 -3.93
C GLU A 71 6.96 -17.87 -4.85
N LEU A 72 7.17 -17.22 -5.97
CA LEU A 72 6.17 -17.10 -7.03
C LEU A 72 6.16 -18.40 -7.83
N VAL A 73 5.04 -19.11 -7.82
CA VAL A 73 4.88 -20.40 -8.51
C VAL A 73 4.52 -20.18 -9.98
N SER A 74 3.59 -19.25 -10.25
CA SER A 74 3.19 -18.87 -11.60
C SER A 74 2.42 -17.54 -11.59
N GLY A 75 2.13 -17.02 -12.77
CA GLY A 75 1.49 -15.73 -12.96
C GLY A 75 2.48 -14.63 -13.29
N LYS A 76 1.98 -13.40 -13.48
CA LYS A 76 2.78 -12.26 -13.90
C LYS A 76 2.39 -11.01 -13.16
N ILE A 77 3.37 -10.13 -12.96
CA ILE A 77 3.18 -8.82 -12.35
C ILE A 77 3.71 -7.77 -13.33
N PHE A 78 2.91 -6.73 -13.56
CA PHE A 78 3.23 -5.64 -14.48
C PHE A 78 3.18 -4.29 -13.76
N PHE A 79 4.09 -3.42 -14.11
CA PHE A 79 4.14 -2.04 -13.64
C PHE A 79 4.39 -1.12 -14.82
N HIS A 80 3.50 -0.15 -15.08
CA HIS A 80 3.49 0.68 -16.30
C HIS A 80 3.56 -0.13 -17.60
N GLY A 81 2.91 -1.30 -17.61
CA GLY A 81 2.91 -2.21 -18.75
C GLY A 81 4.20 -3.04 -18.93
N GLU A 82 5.24 -2.80 -18.14
CA GLU A 82 6.45 -3.62 -18.11
C GLU A 82 6.27 -4.82 -17.18
N GLU A 83 6.69 -6.00 -17.61
CA GLU A 83 6.67 -7.19 -16.74
C GLU A 83 7.80 -7.12 -15.71
N ILE A 84 7.43 -7.07 -14.43
CA ILE A 84 8.34 -6.95 -13.28
C ILE A 84 8.41 -8.23 -12.44
N THR A 85 7.92 -9.34 -12.97
CA THR A 85 7.77 -10.61 -12.22
C THR A 85 9.08 -11.03 -11.55
N GLU A 86 10.20 -10.94 -12.28
CA GLU A 86 11.54 -11.34 -11.82
C GLU A 86 12.34 -10.20 -11.15
N TRP A 87 11.73 -9.02 -10.98
CA TRP A 87 12.44 -7.92 -10.33
C TRP A 87 12.62 -8.19 -8.84
N SER A 88 13.82 -7.88 -8.34
CA SER A 88 14.15 -7.94 -6.91
C SER A 88 13.39 -6.90 -6.10
N THR A 89 13.31 -7.10 -4.78
CA THR A 89 12.66 -6.17 -3.84
C THR A 89 13.19 -4.74 -3.99
N ASP A 90 14.52 -4.57 -4.09
CA ASP A 90 15.13 -3.26 -4.22
C ASP A 90 14.85 -2.60 -5.58
N ALA A 91 14.76 -3.37 -6.66
CA ALA A 91 14.37 -2.86 -7.98
C ALA A 91 12.93 -2.34 -7.96
N ARG A 92 11.99 -3.11 -7.40
CA ARG A 92 10.58 -2.69 -7.23
C ARG A 92 10.45 -1.44 -6.37
N ALA A 93 11.17 -1.38 -5.24
CA ALA A 93 11.16 -0.22 -4.36
C ALA A 93 11.74 1.04 -5.03
N LYS A 94 12.85 0.92 -5.77
CA LYS A 94 13.44 2.02 -6.55
C LYS A 94 12.52 2.51 -7.66
N ALA A 95 11.79 1.61 -8.31
CA ALA A 95 10.82 1.95 -9.34
C ALA A 95 9.62 2.74 -8.78
N GLY A 96 9.32 2.59 -7.48
CA GLY A 96 8.25 3.36 -6.83
C GLY A 96 7.12 2.51 -6.28
N ILE A 97 7.36 1.23 -6.02
CA ILE A 97 6.43 0.38 -5.29
C ILE A 97 6.79 0.43 -3.81
N PHE A 98 5.83 0.84 -2.98
CA PHE A 98 5.98 0.99 -1.52
C PHE A 98 5.12 -0.04 -0.80
N LEU A 99 5.66 -0.64 0.26
CA LEU A 99 4.90 -1.48 1.18
C LEU A 99 4.90 -0.87 2.59
N GLY A 100 3.70 -0.55 3.08
CA GLY A 100 3.45 -0.32 4.49
C GLY A 100 3.21 -1.66 5.18
N PHE A 101 4.09 -2.02 6.11
CA PHE A 101 4.07 -3.32 6.75
C PHE A 101 3.01 -3.41 7.85
N GLN A 102 2.42 -4.60 8.02
CA GLN A 102 1.57 -4.87 9.18
C GLN A 102 2.29 -4.56 10.50
N TYR A 103 3.55 -4.98 10.62
CA TYR A 103 4.44 -4.74 11.75
C TYR A 103 5.72 -4.02 11.29
N PRO A 104 5.77 -2.67 11.33
CA PRO A 104 6.96 -1.93 10.94
C PRO A 104 8.17 -2.31 11.78
N GLN A 105 9.25 -2.72 11.12
CA GLN A 105 10.46 -3.21 11.76
C GLN A 105 11.27 -2.07 12.38
N GLU A 106 11.99 -2.38 13.46
CA GLU A 106 12.94 -1.49 14.10
C GLU A 106 14.32 -1.66 13.47
N ILE A 107 15.02 -0.54 13.21
CA ILE A 107 16.40 -0.57 12.72
C ILE A 107 17.27 0.20 13.72
N ALA A 108 17.88 -0.54 14.63
CA ALA A 108 18.77 0.04 15.63
C ALA A 108 19.98 0.71 14.98
N GLY A 109 20.33 1.89 15.49
CA GLY A 109 21.50 2.67 15.03
C GLY A 109 21.28 3.45 13.72
N VAL A 110 20.13 3.32 13.06
CA VAL A 110 19.77 4.11 11.86
C VAL A 110 18.66 5.09 12.21
N SER A 111 18.94 6.38 12.20
CA SER A 111 17.89 7.37 12.47
C SER A 111 16.89 7.48 11.34
N VAL A 112 15.67 7.96 11.65
CA VAL A 112 14.62 8.20 10.67
C VAL A 112 15.13 9.03 9.49
N ILE A 113 15.85 10.11 9.75
CA ILE A 113 16.38 10.98 8.69
C ILE A 113 17.45 10.29 7.83
N GLN A 114 18.31 9.44 8.44
CA GLN A 114 19.32 8.68 7.70
C GLN A 114 18.67 7.65 6.80
N PHE A 115 17.66 6.93 7.30
CA PHE A 115 16.86 5.99 6.51
C PHE A 115 16.20 6.68 5.32
N LEU A 116 15.46 7.76 5.55
CA LEU A 116 14.79 8.52 4.50
C LEU A 116 15.77 9.02 3.42
N ARG A 117 16.91 9.58 3.84
CA ARG A 117 17.94 10.05 2.91
C ARG A 117 18.44 8.91 2.04
N GLN A 118 18.82 7.78 2.64
CA GLN A 118 19.33 6.62 1.91
C GLN A 118 18.32 6.06 0.93
N ALA A 119 17.08 5.86 1.38
CA ALA A 119 16.01 5.31 0.55
C ALA A 119 15.66 6.24 -0.62
N LEU A 120 15.52 7.54 -0.36
CA LEU A 120 15.17 8.51 -1.39
C LEU A 120 16.33 8.76 -2.38
N SER A 121 17.59 8.77 -1.90
CA SER A 121 18.77 8.87 -2.77
C SER A 121 18.91 7.64 -3.65
N ALA A 122 18.65 6.44 -3.12
CA ALA A 122 18.66 5.21 -3.91
C ALA A 122 17.60 5.19 -5.01
N ARG A 123 16.42 5.80 -4.72
CA ARG A 123 15.32 5.88 -5.69
C ARG A 123 15.55 6.97 -6.74
N LYS A 124 16.00 8.17 -6.35
CA LYS A 124 16.18 9.32 -7.27
C LYS A 124 17.54 9.32 -7.97
N GLY A 125 18.49 8.51 -7.53
CA GLY A 125 19.86 8.47 -8.09
C GLY A 125 20.69 9.73 -7.81
N ILE A 126 20.29 10.55 -6.85
CA ILE A 126 20.96 11.82 -6.49
C ILE A 126 21.21 11.89 -4.99
N ASP A 127 22.25 12.63 -4.59
CA ASP A 127 22.46 12.94 -3.17
C ASP A 127 21.61 14.16 -2.78
N LEU A 128 20.79 13.99 -1.75
CA LEU A 128 19.82 14.98 -1.32
C LEU A 128 20.33 15.81 -0.15
N SER A 129 19.95 17.08 -0.14
CA SER A 129 20.18 17.97 0.99
C SER A 129 19.51 17.43 2.26
N VAL A 130 20.34 17.12 3.27
CA VAL A 130 19.83 16.66 4.57
C VAL A 130 18.90 17.70 5.20
N LEU A 131 19.22 19.01 5.01
CA LEU A 131 18.40 20.07 5.56
C LEU A 131 17.00 20.13 4.94
N GLU A 132 16.91 20.07 3.61
CA GLU A 132 15.61 20.07 2.91
C GLU A 132 14.77 18.85 3.27
N LEU A 133 15.41 17.69 3.29
CA LEU A 133 14.74 16.44 3.67
C LEU A 133 14.24 16.52 5.12
N ARG A 134 15.04 17.06 6.04
CA ARG A 134 14.67 17.25 7.44
C ARG A 134 13.46 18.17 7.58
N LEU A 135 13.46 19.29 6.89
CA LEU A 135 12.33 20.25 6.91
C LEU A 135 11.05 19.61 6.38
N SER A 136 11.16 18.84 5.29
CA SER A 136 10.03 18.06 4.74
C SER A 136 9.52 17.04 5.74
N ALA A 137 10.40 16.24 6.35
CA ALA A 137 10.02 15.24 7.35
C ALA A 137 9.33 15.88 8.57
N MET A 138 9.88 16.97 9.10
CA MET A 138 9.28 17.71 10.22
C MET A 138 7.90 18.30 9.85
N SER A 139 7.73 18.77 8.63
CA SER A 139 6.43 19.24 8.13
C SER A 139 5.40 18.11 8.12
N TRP A 140 5.76 16.94 7.63
CA TRP A 140 4.88 15.76 7.64
C TRP A 140 4.62 15.25 9.06
N MET A 141 5.63 15.20 9.94
CA MET A 141 5.45 14.85 11.35
C MET A 141 4.41 15.75 12.01
N LYS A 142 4.46 17.05 11.77
CA LYS A 142 3.46 17.99 12.30
C LYS A 142 2.04 17.67 11.80
N ARG A 143 1.86 17.37 10.51
CA ARG A 143 0.56 16.99 9.93
C ARG A 143 0.03 15.68 10.55
N LEU A 144 0.93 14.76 10.88
CA LEU A 144 0.62 13.46 11.47
C LEU A 144 0.56 13.48 13.01
N GLY A 145 0.64 14.66 13.64
CA GLY A 145 0.62 14.78 15.10
C GLY A 145 1.78 14.07 15.81
N MET A 146 2.96 14.03 15.15
CA MET A 146 4.19 13.48 15.72
C MET A 146 5.11 14.60 16.21
N ASP A 147 5.86 14.33 17.29
CA ASP A 147 6.90 15.24 17.74
C ASP A 147 8.07 15.27 16.74
N SER A 148 8.56 16.47 16.44
CA SER A 148 9.65 16.67 15.48
C SER A 148 10.97 16.01 15.88
N THR A 149 11.17 15.70 17.17
CA THR A 149 12.34 14.98 17.66
C THR A 149 12.45 13.55 17.14
N PHE A 150 11.35 12.97 16.68
CA PHE A 150 11.34 11.63 16.09
C PHE A 150 12.24 11.51 14.85
N VAL A 151 12.50 12.61 14.16
CA VAL A 151 13.39 12.64 12.98
C VAL A 151 14.81 12.18 13.30
N ASP A 152 15.29 12.38 14.53
CA ASP A 152 16.63 12.00 14.99
C ASP A 152 16.66 10.67 15.75
N ARG A 153 15.51 10.13 16.11
CA ARG A 153 15.41 8.81 16.80
C ARG A 153 15.71 7.70 15.81
N TYR A 154 16.14 6.55 16.33
CA TYR A 154 16.32 5.35 15.53
C TYR A 154 14.97 4.86 14.99
N LEU A 155 14.98 4.36 13.77
CA LEU A 155 13.78 4.00 13.03
C LEU A 155 12.95 3.00 13.81
N ASN A 156 11.74 3.42 14.21
CA ASN A 156 10.75 2.66 14.95
C ASN A 156 11.17 2.15 16.34
N GLU A 157 12.40 2.41 16.80
CA GLU A 157 12.90 1.94 18.10
C GLU A 157 12.19 2.66 19.25
N GLY A 158 11.46 1.86 20.04
CA GLY A 158 10.66 2.37 21.17
C GLY A 158 9.49 3.26 20.75
N PHE A 159 9.05 3.20 19.50
CA PHE A 159 7.81 3.86 19.07
C PHE A 159 6.61 3.01 19.48
N SER A 160 5.52 3.66 19.91
CA SER A 160 4.23 3.00 20.05
C SER A 160 3.70 2.52 18.70
N GLY A 161 2.73 1.61 18.69
CA GLY A 161 2.11 1.12 17.44
C GLY A 161 1.58 2.26 16.57
N GLY A 162 0.90 3.23 17.16
CA GLY A 162 0.38 4.40 16.43
C GLY A 162 1.48 5.31 15.89
N GLU A 163 2.60 5.48 16.59
CA GLU A 163 3.75 6.25 16.13
C GLU A 163 4.46 5.54 14.97
N LYS A 164 4.60 4.21 15.03
CA LYS A 164 5.15 3.39 13.92
C LYS A 164 4.31 3.56 12.64
N LYS A 165 2.99 3.49 12.75
CA LYS A 165 2.09 3.65 11.59
C LYS A 165 2.12 5.07 11.03
N ARG A 166 2.12 6.10 11.89
CA ARG A 166 2.28 7.49 11.44
C ARG A 166 3.64 7.73 10.78
N ASN A 167 4.72 7.12 11.30
CA ASN A 167 6.03 7.16 10.69
C ASN A 167 6.05 6.49 9.30
N GLU A 168 5.32 5.39 9.09
CA GLU A 168 5.14 4.77 7.78
C GLU A 168 4.44 5.69 6.77
N ILE A 169 3.38 6.38 7.18
CA ILE A 169 2.70 7.35 6.30
C ILE A 169 3.63 8.52 5.96
N MET A 170 4.46 9.00 6.90
CA MET A 170 5.48 9.99 6.62
C MET A 170 6.52 9.47 5.62
N GLN A 171 6.98 8.21 5.76
CA GLN A 171 7.89 7.59 4.80
C GLN A 171 7.25 7.53 3.41
N MET A 172 6.00 7.10 3.29
CA MET A 172 5.26 7.08 2.03
C MET A 172 5.19 8.49 1.40
N ALA A 173 4.91 9.51 2.21
CA ALA A 173 4.86 10.89 1.74
C ALA A 173 6.21 11.40 1.20
N ILE A 174 7.31 11.09 1.89
CA ILE A 174 8.67 11.53 1.54
C ILE A 174 9.25 10.73 0.37
N LEU A 175 9.01 9.42 0.35
CA LEU A 175 9.52 8.53 -0.70
C LEU A 175 8.76 8.66 -2.02
N GLU A 176 7.58 9.28 -1.99
CA GLU A 176 6.80 9.60 -3.19
C GLU A 176 6.55 8.39 -4.11
N PRO A 177 6.00 7.27 -3.62
CA PRO A 177 5.77 6.11 -4.45
C PRO A 177 4.75 6.38 -5.55
N GLU A 178 4.74 5.52 -6.56
CA GLU A 178 3.71 5.49 -7.59
C GLU A 178 2.58 4.51 -7.24
N VAL A 179 2.95 3.40 -6.57
CA VAL A 179 2.00 2.46 -5.98
C VAL A 179 2.34 2.27 -4.50
N ALA A 180 1.35 2.42 -3.63
CA ALA A 180 1.44 2.11 -2.21
C ALA A 180 0.56 0.91 -1.86
N ILE A 181 1.18 -0.14 -1.36
CA ILE A 181 0.51 -1.31 -0.78
C ILE A 181 0.53 -1.12 0.73
N LEU A 182 -0.63 -1.03 1.36
CA LEU A 182 -0.76 -0.74 2.80
C LEU A 182 -1.37 -1.95 3.49
N ASP A 183 -0.53 -2.76 4.15
CA ASP A 183 -0.95 -4.00 4.81
C ASP A 183 -1.34 -3.73 6.26
N GLU A 184 -2.65 -3.83 6.56
CA GLU A 184 -3.26 -3.64 7.88
C GLU A 184 -2.71 -2.42 8.63
N THR A 185 -2.62 -1.27 7.93
CA THR A 185 -2.11 -0.01 8.48
C THR A 185 -2.96 0.51 9.65
N ASP A 186 -4.15 -0.01 9.82
CA ASP A 186 -5.12 0.28 10.87
C ASP A 186 -5.04 -0.67 12.07
N SER A 187 -4.26 -1.75 11.98
CA SER A 187 -4.17 -2.76 13.05
C SER A 187 -3.59 -2.17 14.34
N GLY A 188 -4.28 -2.39 15.45
CA GLY A 188 -3.84 -1.94 16.77
C GLY A 188 -3.96 -0.44 17.02
N LEU A 189 -4.62 0.31 16.14
CA LEU A 189 -4.88 1.74 16.32
C LEU A 189 -6.19 1.99 17.05
N ASP A 190 -6.18 2.98 17.97
CA ASP A 190 -7.41 3.56 18.46
C ASP A 190 -8.08 4.45 17.39
N ILE A 191 -9.29 4.92 17.68
CA ILE A 191 -10.10 5.70 16.72
C ILE A 191 -9.40 6.99 16.30
N ASP A 192 -8.72 7.67 17.23
CA ASP A 192 -8.07 8.95 16.94
C ASP A 192 -6.79 8.75 16.11
N ALA A 193 -5.98 7.73 16.44
CA ALA A 193 -4.81 7.36 15.64
C ALA A 193 -5.21 6.92 14.22
N LEU A 194 -6.30 6.15 14.08
CA LEU A 194 -6.85 5.73 12.79
C LEU A 194 -7.21 6.95 11.92
N ARG A 195 -7.92 7.94 12.50
CA ARG A 195 -8.29 9.17 11.79
C ARG A 195 -7.08 9.95 11.32
N ILE A 196 -6.02 10.05 12.14
CA ILE A 196 -4.76 10.72 11.78
C ILE A 196 -4.09 10.00 10.61
N VAL A 197 -3.99 8.67 10.66
CA VAL A 197 -3.42 7.85 9.59
C VAL A 197 -4.23 8.02 8.28
N ALA A 198 -5.55 7.88 8.34
CA ALA A 198 -6.42 8.08 7.20
C ALA A 198 -6.31 9.50 6.60
N ALA A 199 -6.27 10.53 7.46
CA ALA A 199 -6.05 11.92 7.02
C ALA A 199 -4.69 12.06 6.33
N GLY A 200 -3.62 11.46 6.88
CA GLY A 200 -2.30 11.44 6.27
C GLY A 200 -2.30 10.82 4.87
N ILE A 201 -2.93 9.65 4.70
CA ILE A 201 -3.08 8.99 3.40
C ILE A 201 -3.81 9.90 2.40
N ARG A 202 -4.92 10.53 2.83
CA ARG A 202 -5.66 11.49 1.98
C ARG A 202 -4.80 12.69 1.56
N GLU A 203 -3.98 13.23 2.45
CA GLU A 203 -3.07 14.35 2.13
C GLU A 203 -2.00 13.92 1.12
N VAL A 204 -1.38 12.74 1.30
CA VAL A 204 -0.44 12.21 0.31
C VAL A 204 -1.12 12.02 -1.05
N ARG A 205 -2.33 11.46 -1.08
CA ARG A 205 -3.11 11.28 -2.31
C ARG A 205 -3.43 12.61 -3.01
N LYS A 206 -3.72 13.69 -2.27
CA LYS A 206 -3.93 15.03 -2.84
C LYS A 206 -2.67 15.59 -3.50
N GLU A 207 -1.51 15.40 -2.87
CA GLU A 207 -0.23 15.84 -3.42
C GLU A 207 0.20 14.96 -4.62
N ARG A 208 -0.32 13.70 -4.67
CA ARG A 208 0.02 12.69 -5.68
C ARG A 208 -1.23 12.03 -6.27
N PRO A 209 -1.99 12.78 -7.07
CA PRO A 209 -3.31 12.30 -7.55
C PRO A 209 -3.23 11.09 -8.48
N LYS A 210 -2.06 10.75 -8.99
CA LYS A 210 -1.85 9.56 -9.85
C LYS A 210 -1.37 8.33 -9.07
N MET A 211 -1.06 8.46 -7.78
CA MET A 211 -0.61 7.33 -6.97
C MET A 211 -1.71 6.30 -6.81
N GLY A 212 -1.45 5.05 -7.22
CA GLY A 212 -2.33 3.92 -6.94
C GLY A 212 -2.16 3.43 -5.51
N ILE A 213 -3.25 3.02 -4.87
CA ILE A 213 -3.22 2.48 -3.51
C ILE A 213 -3.91 1.11 -3.49
N VAL A 214 -3.22 0.12 -2.95
CA VAL A 214 -3.80 -1.18 -2.56
C VAL A 214 -3.84 -1.23 -1.04
N LEU A 215 -5.03 -1.12 -0.48
CA LEU A 215 -5.27 -1.11 0.95
C LEU A 215 -5.73 -2.48 1.41
N ILE A 216 -4.98 -3.14 2.25
CA ILE A 216 -5.38 -4.40 2.89
C ILE A 216 -5.89 -4.06 4.28
N THR A 217 -7.15 -4.35 4.55
CA THR A 217 -7.79 -4.10 5.84
C THR A 217 -8.96 -5.04 6.07
N HIS A 218 -9.32 -5.24 7.32
CA HIS A 218 -10.57 -5.89 7.73
C HIS A 218 -11.47 -4.92 8.52
N TYR A 219 -11.11 -3.64 8.62
CA TYR A 219 -11.88 -2.62 9.32
C TYR A 219 -12.60 -1.68 8.35
N GLN A 220 -13.92 -1.72 8.35
CA GLN A 220 -14.75 -0.83 7.54
C GLN A 220 -14.46 0.65 7.82
N ARG A 221 -14.16 1.01 9.07
CA ARG A 221 -13.89 2.41 9.45
C ARG A 221 -12.79 3.07 8.63
N LEU A 222 -11.73 2.34 8.25
CA LEU A 222 -10.70 2.88 7.40
C LEU A 222 -11.22 3.11 5.98
N LEU A 223 -12.09 2.21 5.47
CA LEU A 223 -12.73 2.38 4.17
C LEU A 223 -13.68 3.59 4.16
N ASP A 224 -14.43 3.81 5.23
CA ASP A 224 -15.31 4.98 5.37
C ASP A 224 -14.53 6.30 5.29
N GLU A 225 -13.31 6.32 5.82
CA GLU A 225 -12.44 7.50 5.78
C GLU A 225 -11.74 7.69 4.43
N LEU A 226 -11.37 6.60 3.73
CA LEU A 226 -10.58 6.67 2.49
C LEU A 226 -11.42 6.59 1.23
N GLN A 227 -12.66 6.04 1.30
CA GLN A 227 -13.58 5.88 0.18
C GLN A 227 -12.88 5.25 -1.03
N PRO A 228 -12.53 3.94 -0.97
CA PRO A 228 -11.87 3.28 -2.08
C PRO A 228 -12.76 3.22 -3.32
N ASP A 229 -12.13 3.27 -4.49
CA ASP A 229 -12.83 3.16 -5.78
C ASP A 229 -13.33 1.73 -6.00
N PHE A 230 -12.59 0.73 -5.48
CA PHE A 230 -12.94 -0.69 -5.57
C PHE A 230 -12.72 -1.40 -4.23
N VAL A 231 -13.60 -2.35 -3.94
CA VAL A 231 -13.49 -3.28 -2.82
C VAL A 231 -13.47 -4.71 -3.36
N HIS A 232 -12.51 -5.49 -2.92
CA HIS A 232 -12.30 -6.88 -3.30
C HIS A 232 -12.40 -7.78 -2.08
N ILE A 233 -13.16 -8.86 -2.18
CA ILE A 233 -13.19 -9.91 -1.16
C ILE A 233 -12.23 -11.02 -1.56
N MET A 234 -11.28 -11.29 -0.69
CA MET A 234 -10.28 -12.35 -0.86
C MET A 234 -10.55 -13.50 0.09
N VAL A 235 -10.71 -14.71 -0.47
CA VAL A 235 -10.89 -15.96 0.27
C VAL A 235 -10.00 -17.02 -0.35
N ASP A 236 -9.34 -17.82 0.47
CA ASP A 236 -8.48 -18.94 0.06
C ASP A 236 -7.52 -18.62 -1.10
N GLY A 237 -6.88 -17.44 -1.02
CA GLY A 237 -5.88 -17.02 -2.01
C GLY A 237 -6.45 -16.49 -3.32
N ARG A 238 -7.76 -16.21 -3.42
CA ARG A 238 -8.43 -15.74 -4.63
C ARG A 238 -9.29 -14.52 -4.35
N ILE A 239 -9.44 -13.63 -5.32
CA ILE A 239 -10.48 -12.61 -5.29
C ILE A 239 -11.78 -13.28 -5.76
N VAL A 240 -12.77 -13.36 -4.86
CA VAL A 240 -14.06 -14.02 -5.12
C VAL A 240 -15.17 -13.03 -5.48
N LYS A 241 -15.03 -11.77 -5.09
CA LYS A 241 -15.98 -10.69 -5.44
C LYS A 241 -15.23 -9.36 -5.55
N SER A 242 -15.65 -8.53 -6.50
CA SER A 242 -15.15 -7.17 -6.70
C SER A 242 -16.31 -6.22 -6.99
N GLY A 243 -16.25 -4.99 -6.49
CA GLY A 243 -17.25 -3.94 -6.71
C GLY A 243 -16.89 -2.68 -5.94
N GLY A 244 -17.88 -1.85 -5.60
CA GLY A 244 -17.70 -0.61 -4.84
C GLY A 244 -17.85 -0.81 -3.33
N MET A 245 -18.08 0.28 -2.62
CA MET A 245 -18.25 0.30 -1.15
C MET A 245 -19.43 -0.55 -0.66
N GLU A 246 -20.44 -0.80 -1.50
CA GLU A 246 -21.57 -1.68 -1.18
C GLU A 246 -21.16 -3.09 -0.75
N ILE A 247 -20.01 -3.58 -1.25
CA ILE A 247 -19.45 -4.88 -0.85
C ILE A 247 -18.98 -4.85 0.60
N ALA A 248 -18.33 -3.77 1.03
CA ALA A 248 -17.90 -3.62 2.42
C ALA A 248 -19.10 -3.53 3.38
N GLU A 249 -20.15 -2.81 3.00
CA GLU A 249 -21.39 -2.70 3.78
C GLU A 249 -22.13 -4.04 3.87
N GLU A 250 -22.17 -4.81 2.77
CA GLU A 250 -22.75 -6.16 2.75
C GLU A 250 -21.97 -7.09 3.67
N LEU A 251 -20.63 -7.02 3.61
CA LEU A 251 -19.74 -7.83 4.42
C LEU A 251 -19.91 -7.56 5.93
N GLU A 252 -20.11 -6.30 6.32
CA GLU A 252 -20.35 -5.96 7.73
C GLU A 252 -21.65 -6.60 8.27
N LYS A 253 -22.65 -6.72 7.41
CA LYS A 253 -23.97 -7.30 7.78
C LYS A 253 -23.97 -8.81 7.76
N SER A 254 -23.32 -9.44 6.79
CA SER A 254 -23.42 -10.88 6.52
C SER A 254 -22.17 -11.69 6.92
N GLY A 255 -21.04 -11.01 7.18
CA GLY A 255 -19.75 -11.69 7.43
C GLY A 255 -19.22 -12.41 6.19
N TYR A 256 -18.12 -13.15 6.37
CA TYR A 256 -17.43 -13.86 5.27
C TYR A 256 -18.07 -15.22 4.91
N GLU A 257 -19.05 -15.72 5.67
CA GLU A 257 -19.62 -17.05 5.45
C GLU A 257 -20.28 -17.18 4.06
N ALA A 258 -20.87 -16.12 3.54
CA ALA A 258 -21.49 -16.09 2.22
C ALA A 258 -20.46 -16.23 1.05
N TYR A 259 -19.18 -16.18 1.34
CA TYR A 259 -18.08 -16.24 0.35
C TYR A 259 -17.20 -17.47 0.50
N LYS A 260 -17.54 -18.38 1.43
CA LYS A 260 -16.87 -19.68 1.60
C LYS A 260 -17.73 -20.74 0.91
N ASP A 261 -17.34 -21.19 -0.26
CA ASP A 261 -17.87 -22.38 -0.92
C ASP A 261 -17.05 -23.62 -0.59
#